data_f0b89e625a144f1824a3b5b7296690f5
#
_entry.id   f0b89e625a144f1824a3b5b7296690f5
#
_cell.length_a   1.000
_cell.length_b   1.000
_cell.length_c   1.000
_cell.angle_alpha   90.00
_cell.angle_beta   90.00
_cell.angle_gamma   90.00
#
_symmetry.space_group_name_H-M   'P 1'
#
loop_
_entity.id
_entity.type
_entity.pdbx_description
1 polymer ?
#
loop_
_entity_poly.entity_id
_entity_poly.type
_entity_poly.pdbx_seq_one_letter_code
_entity_poly.pdbx_strand_id
1 'polypeptide(L)'
;LGEVYKRQVLVLVALIFVGTFVFLYQKSQPQDTVYHILPVERTDVVQTTVATGKIEPRDEVQIKPQISGIIVEVYKEAGQQVSKGEVIAKVKVIPELGQLNAAESRVRLAEMNGRQAEIDLERMEKLYQDKLVSNEEYEKTLLAARQAREEIQAAKDNLEIVKEGITKNSASFSSTLIRSTITGLILDVPVKVGNSVIMSNTFNDGTTIATVADMGDLIFRGNVDETEVGRIREGIPVKIKLGALQNMTFDAVLEYISPKSVENNGANQFEIKAAITVPDSVTIRSGYSANAEMELQRAEQVLAIPESAVEFRGDTVYTYVLTDSVPVQKFER
;
A
#
# COMPACT_ATOMS: atom_id res chain seq x y z
N LEU A 1 -79.80 53.62 -27.53
CA LEU A 1 -79.20 52.26 -27.72
C LEU A 1 -77.85 52.14 -27.00
N GLY A 2 -77.07 53.22 -26.74
CA GLY A 2 -75.73 53.15 -26.09
C GLY A 2 -75.69 52.87 -24.61
N GLU A 3 -76.72 53.23 -23.84
CA GLU A 3 -76.72 53.05 -22.39
C GLU A 3 -77.05 51.62 -21.96
N VAL A 4 -77.85 50.89 -22.73
CA VAL A 4 -78.23 49.49 -22.43
C VAL A 4 -76.97 48.55 -22.55
N TYR A 5 -76.21 48.78 -23.63
CA TYR A 5 -74.92 48.01 -23.78
C TYR A 5 -73.90 48.27 -22.74
N LYS A 6 -73.73 49.50 -22.22
CA LYS A 6 -72.83 49.81 -21.12
C LYS A 6 -73.22 49.07 -19.85
N ARG A 7 -74.55 49.02 -19.56
CA ARG A 7 -75.04 48.25 -18.37
C ARG A 7 -74.80 46.74 -18.52
N GLN A 8 -75.05 46.19 -19.74
CA GLN A 8 -74.78 44.77 -20.00
C GLN A 8 -73.34 44.40 -19.90
N VAL A 9 -72.41 45.24 -20.43
CA VAL A 9 -70.91 45.04 -20.28
C VAL A 9 -70.49 45.13 -18.83
N LEU A 10 -71.03 46.06 -18.00
CA LEU A 10 -70.74 46.19 -16.59
C LEU A 10 -71.20 44.97 -15.76
N VAL A 11 -72.37 44.40 -16.09
CA VAL A 11 -72.90 43.16 -15.48
C VAL A 11 -72.02 41.96 -15.87
N LEU A 12 -71.56 41.89 -17.10
CA LEU A 12 -70.75 40.81 -17.60
C LEU A 12 -69.35 40.86 -16.92
N VAL A 13 -68.72 42.04 -16.77
CA VAL A 13 -67.47 42.24 -16.09
C VAL A 13 -67.60 41.90 -14.57
N ALA A 14 -68.75 42.33 -13.94
CA ALA A 14 -69.00 41.98 -12.55
C ALA A 14 -69.16 40.46 -12.33
N LEU A 15 -69.82 39.75 -13.25
CA LEU A 15 -69.98 38.28 -13.22
C LEU A 15 -68.59 37.56 -13.39
N ILE A 16 -67.75 38.07 -14.29
CA ILE A 16 -66.37 37.54 -14.46
C ILE A 16 -65.55 37.76 -13.19
N PHE A 17 -65.67 38.95 -12.58
CA PHE A 17 -64.94 39.28 -11.38
C PHE A 17 -65.41 38.41 -10.18
N VAL A 18 -66.69 38.20 -9.99
CA VAL A 18 -67.21 37.28 -8.98
C VAL A 18 -66.81 35.84 -9.25
N GLY A 19 -66.84 35.41 -10.52
CA GLY A 19 -66.40 34.05 -10.88
C GLY A 19 -64.93 33.81 -10.62
N THR A 20 -64.07 34.76 -10.97
CA THR A 20 -62.63 34.68 -10.64
C THR A 20 -62.36 34.74 -9.12
N PHE A 21 -63.10 35.52 -8.39
CA PHE A 21 -62.96 35.61 -6.94
C PHE A 21 -63.37 34.29 -6.25
N VAL A 22 -64.50 33.69 -6.68
CA VAL A 22 -64.96 32.39 -6.18
C VAL A 22 -63.95 31.27 -6.54
N PHE A 23 -63.45 31.30 -7.78
CA PHE A 23 -62.40 30.34 -8.18
C PHE A 23 -61.11 30.45 -7.38
N LEU A 24 -60.65 31.68 -7.18
CA LEU A 24 -59.44 31.95 -6.34
C LEU A 24 -59.70 31.57 -4.86
N TYR A 25 -60.88 31.81 -4.35
CA TYR A 25 -61.26 31.44 -2.97
C TYR A 25 -61.26 29.91 -2.78
N GLN A 26 -61.84 29.16 -3.73
CA GLN A 26 -61.80 27.68 -3.72
C GLN A 26 -60.40 27.14 -3.83
N LYS A 27 -59.57 27.75 -4.71
CA LYS A 27 -58.18 27.35 -4.90
C LYS A 27 -57.24 27.74 -3.73
N SER A 28 -57.64 28.76 -2.97
CA SER A 28 -56.91 29.25 -1.80
C SER A 28 -57.21 28.49 -0.48
N GLN A 29 -58.16 27.54 -0.52
CA GLN A 29 -58.37 26.71 0.66
C GLN A 29 -57.16 25.78 0.83
N PRO A 30 -56.54 25.75 2.03
CA PRO A 30 -55.44 24.83 2.33
C PRO A 30 -55.96 23.41 2.14
N GLN A 31 -55.25 22.65 1.27
CA GLN A 31 -55.52 21.22 1.15
C GLN A 31 -55.08 20.57 2.46
N ASP A 32 -55.92 19.75 3.03
CA ASP A 32 -55.59 18.96 4.20
C ASP A 32 -54.43 18.03 3.81
N THR A 33 -53.27 18.31 4.36
CA THR A 33 -52.09 17.45 4.18
C THR A 33 -52.30 16.20 4.99
N VAL A 34 -52.47 15.06 4.30
CA VAL A 34 -52.48 13.75 4.96
C VAL A 34 -51.07 13.33 5.23
N TYR A 35 -50.71 13.25 6.50
CA TYR A 35 -49.37 12.78 6.90
C TYR A 35 -49.35 11.25 6.97
N HIS A 36 -48.26 10.68 6.55
CA HIS A 36 -48.00 9.25 6.72
C HIS A 36 -47.59 9.02 8.18
N ILE A 37 -48.30 8.11 8.83
CA ILE A 37 -48.04 7.75 10.24
C ILE A 37 -47.02 6.60 10.24
N LEU A 38 -45.95 6.78 10.97
CA LEU A 38 -44.90 5.76 11.13
C LEU A 38 -45.03 5.20 12.55
N PRO A 39 -45.11 3.89 12.74
CA PRO A 39 -45.08 3.29 14.08
C PRO A 39 -43.73 3.49 14.72
N VAL A 40 -43.71 3.76 16.02
CA VAL A 40 -42.48 3.75 16.79
C VAL A 40 -42.12 2.30 17.10
N GLU A 41 -40.97 1.89 16.64
CA GLU A 41 -40.47 0.51 16.81
C GLU A 41 -39.25 0.49 17.72
N ARG A 42 -39.05 -0.65 18.38
CA ARG A 42 -37.80 -0.89 19.11
C ARG A 42 -36.78 -1.47 18.11
N THR A 43 -35.71 -0.76 17.90
CA THR A 43 -34.62 -1.19 17.02
C THR A 43 -33.29 -0.78 17.63
N ASP A 44 -32.22 -1.38 17.07
CA ASP A 44 -30.86 -1.00 17.43
C ASP A 44 -30.46 0.25 16.63
N VAL A 45 -30.02 1.28 17.34
CA VAL A 45 -29.47 2.50 16.72
C VAL A 45 -27.96 2.47 16.87
N VAL A 46 -27.26 2.49 15.74
CA VAL A 46 -25.81 2.44 15.68
C VAL A 46 -25.28 3.74 15.12
N GLN A 47 -24.40 4.39 15.85
CA GLN A 47 -23.62 5.51 15.33
C GLN A 47 -22.33 4.96 14.72
N THR A 48 -22.10 5.23 13.45
CA THR A 48 -20.92 4.77 12.73
C THR A 48 -20.11 5.94 12.19
N THR A 49 -18.80 5.74 12.08
CA THR A 49 -17.92 6.59 11.27
C THR A 49 -17.32 5.78 10.13
N VAL A 50 -16.94 6.46 9.05
CA VAL A 50 -16.40 5.81 7.85
C VAL A 50 -15.00 6.32 7.57
N ALA A 51 -14.05 5.40 7.49
CA ALA A 51 -12.71 5.69 6.99
C ALA A 51 -12.57 5.21 5.55
N THR A 52 -11.95 6.03 4.72
CA THR A 52 -11.60 5.64 3.34
C THR A 52 -10.14 5.22 3.27
N GLY A 53 -9.86 4.18 2.49
CA GLY A 53 -8.50 3.66 2.38
C GLY A 53 -8.36 2.60 1.30
N LYS A 54 -7.36 1.73 1.49
CA LYS A 54 -7.03 0.64 0.57
C LYS A 54 -6.77 -0.64 1.35
N ILE A 55 -6.93 -1.77 0.67
CA ILE A 55 -6.44 -3.06 1.15
C ILE A 55 -5.02 -3.25 0.65
N GLU A 56 -4.12 -3.55 1.59
CA GLU A 56 -2.71 -3.79 1.30
C GLU A 56 -2.25 -5.02 2.08
N PRO A 57 -1.23 -5.75 1.60
CA PRO A 57 -0.60 -6.79 2.42
C PRO A 57 0.09 -6.15 3.63
N ARG A 58 0.12 -6.86 4.76
CA ARG A 58 0.81 -6.39 5.97
C ARG A 58 2.30 -6.23 5.72
N ASP A 59 2.91 -7.22 5.07
CA ASP A 59 4.32 -7.25 4.72
C ASP A 59 4.50 -7.19 3.20
N GLU A 60 5.01 -6.06 2.75
CA GLU A 60 5.40 -5.81 1.37
C GLU A 60 6.89 -5.45 1.32
N VAL A 61 7.66 -6.23 0.57
CA VAL A 61 9.10 -6.08 0.49
C VAL A 61 9.54 -5.78 -0.93
N GLN A 62 10.24 -4.68 -1.09
CA GLN A 62 10.90 -4.33 -2.34
C GLN A 62 12.24 -5.06 -2.43
N ILE A 63 12.36 -5.94 -3.40
CA ILE A 63 13.60 -6.65 -3.70
C ILE A 63 14.49 -5.75 -4.54
N LYS A 64 15.67 -5.42 -3.99
CA LYS A 64 16.65 -4.52 -4.60
C LYS A 64 17.96 -5.26 -4.87
N PRO A 65 18.74 -4.88 -5.91
CA PRO A 65 20.01 -5.53 -6.23
C PRO A 65 21.07 -5.15 -5.18
N GLN A 66 21.99 -6.07 -4.93
CA GLN A 66 23.17 -5.84 -4.09
C GLN A 66 24.36 -5.29 -4.88
N ILE A 67 24.26 -5.30 -6.21
CA ILE A 67 25.29 -4.79 -7.15
C ILE A 67 24.60 -3.99 -8.25
N SER A 68 25.31 -3.00 -8.79
CA SER A 68 24.86 -2.24 -9.95
C SER A 68 25.24 -2.99 -11.25
N GLY A 69 24.38 -2.90 -12.26
CA GLY A 69 24.63 -3.58 -13.52
C GLY A 69 23.46 -3.47 -14.50
N ILE A 70 23.39 -4.41 -15.43
CA ILE A 70 22.29 -4.55 -16.41
C ILE A 70 21.55 -5.87 -16.17
N ILE A 71 20.22 -5.83 -16.20
CA ILE A 71 19.38 -7.03 -16.17
C ILE A 71 19.60 -7.82 -17.47
N VAL A 72 20.05 -9.07 -17.32
CA VAL A 72 20.24 -9.98 -18.46
C VAL A 72 19.11 -10.98 -18.58
N GLU A 73 18.51 -11.37 -17.48
CA GLU A 73 17.41 -12.34 -17.45
C GLU A 73 16.43 -11.97 -16.33
N VAL A 74 15.14 -12.16 -16.59
CA VAL A 74 14.06 -12.08 -15.61
C VAL A 74 13.36 -13.43 -15.62
N TYR A 75 13.36 -14.14 -14.49
CA TYR A 75 12.86 -15.51 -14.38
C TYR A 75 11.43 -15.58 -13.87
N LYS A 76 10.96 -14.50 -13.22
CA LYS A 76 9.66 -14.42 -12.59
C LYS A 76 8.93 -13.16 -13.05
N GLU A 77 7.61 -13.30 -13.19
CA GLU A 77 6.70 -12.22 -13.58
C GLU A 77 5.74 -11.87 -12.46
N ALA A 78 5.09 -10.71 -12.55
CA ALA A 78 4.04 -10.31 -11.64
C ALA A 78 2.88 -11.33 -11.64
N GLY A 79 2.33 -11.64 -10.46
CA GLY A 79 1.29 -12.64 -10.26
C GLY A 79 1.80 -14.06 -10.00
N GLN A 80 3.12 -14.31 -10.05
CA GLN A 80 3.70 -15.62 -9.72
C GLN A 80 4.08 -15.71 -8.24
N GLN A 81 3.95 -16.90 -7.69
CA GLN A 81 4.45 -17.23 -6.35
C GLN A 81 5.96 -17.39 -6.36
N VAL A 82 6.61 -16.94 -5.29
CA VAL A 82 8.04 -17.06 -5.07
C VAL A 82 8.33 -17.49 -3.64
N SER A 83 9.30 -18.40 -3.50
CA SER A 83 9.80 -18.83 -2.19
C SER A 83 11.01 -18.01 -1.76
N LYS A 84 11.23 -17.90 -0.45
CA LYS A 84 12.44 -17.26 0.09
C LYS A 84 13.70 -17.93 -0.48
N GLY A 85 14.62 -17.12 -1.04
CA GLY A 85 15.85 -17.59 -1.68
C GLY A 85 15.71 -17.94 -3.17
N GLU A 86 14.49 -17.98 -3.71
CA GLU A 86 14.26 -18.25 -5.13
C GLU A 86 14.72 -17.09 -6.01
N VAL A 87 15.27 -17.38 -7.18
CA VAL A 87 15.84 -16.38 -8.09
C VAL A 87 14.71 -15.69 -8.87
N ILE A 88 14.72 -14.37 -8.86
CA ILE A 88 13.76 -13.51 -9.59
C ILE A 88 14.39 -13.00 -10.90
N ALA A 89 15.62 -12.50 -10.82
CA ALA A 89 16.32 -11.91 -11.96
C ALA A 89 17.82 -12.12 -11.85
N LYS A 90 18.53 -11.93 -12.98
CA LYS A 90 19.98 -11.96 -13.06
C LYS A 90 20.51 -10.63 -13.56
N VAL A 91 21.50 -10.12 -12.85
CA VAL A 91 22.20 -8.87 -13.17
C VAL A 91 23.60 -9.21 -13.66
N LYS A 92 24.04 -8.56 -14.74
CA LYS A 92 25.44 -8.57 -15.20
C LYS A 92 26.10 -7.29 -14.70
N VAL A 93 27.22 -7.45 -14.01
CA VAL A 93 28.03 -6.33 -13.52
C VAL A 93 28.58 -5.52 -14.69
N ILE A 94 28.58 -4.21 -14.57
CA ILE A 94 29.33 -3.30 -15.44
C ILE A 94 30.46 -2.76 -14.57
N PRO A 95 31.69 -3.30 -14.72
CA PRO A 95 32.80 -2.85 -13.91
C PRO A 95 33.19 -1.41 -14.25
N GLU A 96 33.52 -0.65 -13.22
CA GLU A 96 34.10 0.68 -13.41
C GLU A 96 35.52 0.52 -14.00
N LEU A 97 35.79 1.20 -15.11
CA LEU A 97 37.07 1.06 -15.83
C LEU A 97 38.29 1.35 -14.96
N GLY A 98 38.20 2.30 -14.01
CA GLY A 98 39.28 2.61 -13.08
C GLY A 98 39.61 1.44 -12.15
N GLN A 99 38.58 0.83 -11.55
CA GLN A 99 38.71 -0.32 -10.66
C GLN A 99 39.21 -1.56 -11.42
N LEU A 100 38.68 -1.77 -12.64
CA LEU A 100 39.11 -2.86 -13.49
C LEU A 100 40.63 -2.77 -13.83
N ASN A 101 41.08 -1.59 -14.30
CA ASN A 101 42.49 -1.36 -14.61
C ASN A 101 43.38 -1.51 -13.38
N ALA A 102 42.94 -1.04 -12.21
CA ALA A 102 43.69 -1.21 -10.98
C ALA A 102 43.83 -2.69 -10.58
N ALA A 103 42.74 -3.47 -10.65
CA ALA A 103 42.75 -4.90 -10.37
C ALA A 103 43.64 -5.67 -11.34
N GLU A 104 43.57 -5.38 -12.65
CA GLU A 104 44.45 -5.99 -13.66
C GLU A 104 45.92 -5.68 -13.44
N SER A 105 46.22 -4.43 -13.04
CA SER A 105 47.59 -4.02 -12.70
C SER A 105 48.12 -4.76 -11.48
N ARG A 106 47.26 -4.96 -10.46
CA ARG A 106 47.61 -5.71 -9.25
C ARG A 106 47.94 -7.18 -9.56
N VAL A 107 47.14 -7.83 -10.44
CA VAL A 107 47.44 -9.21 -10.90
C VAL A 107 48.79 -9.26 -11.59
N ARG A 108 49.08 -8.34 -12.54
CA ARG A 108 50.37 -8.31 -13.23
C ARG A 108 51.56 -8.16 -12.27
N LEU A 109 51.40 -7.31 -11.26
CA LEU A 109 52.45 -7.07 -10.24
C LEU A 109 52.66 -8.29 -9.35
N ALA A 110 51.58 -8.95 -8.91
CA ALA A 110 51.64 -10.17 -8.14
C ALA A 110 52.30 -11.33 -8.94
N GLU A 111 51.99 -11.45 -10.24
CA GLU A 111 52.57 -12.46 -11.13
C GLU A 111 54.07 -12.20 -11.37
N MET A 112 54.53 -10.94 -11.45
CA MET A 112 55.96 -10.63 -11.56
C MET A 112 56.69 -11.00 -10.29
N ASN A 113 56.14 -10.62 -9.10
CA ASN A 113 56.75 -10.98 -7.81
C ASN A 113 56.77 -12.50 -7.61
N GLY A 114 55.68 -13.19 -7.98
CA GLY A 114 55.58 -14.63 -7.87
C GLY A 114 56.62 -15.36 -8.74
N ARG A 115 56.82 -14.92 -10.00
CA ARG A 115 57.87 -15.46 -10.86
C ARG A 115 59.26 -15.28 -10.31
N GLN A 116 59.55 -14.10 -9.70
CA GLN A 116 60.85 -13.86 -9.04
C GLN A 116 61.05 -14.81 -7.86
N ALA A 117 60.02 -14.95 -7.00
CA ALA A 117 60.08 -15.83 -5.84
C ALA A 117 60.23 -17.31 -6.23
N GLU A 118 59.64 -17.75 -7.36
CA GLU A 118 59.81 -19.11 -7.89
C GLU A 118 61.23 -19.34 -8.44
N ILE A 119 61.83 -18.38 -9.15
CA ILE A 119 63.21 -18.46 -9.63
C ILE A 119 64.17 -18.52 -8.44
N ASP A 120 63.93 -17.73 -7.39
CA ASP A 120 64.77 -17.72 -6.21
C ASP A 120 64.65 -19.03 -5.42
N LEU A 121 63.43 -19.61 -5.34
CA LEU A 121 63.22 -20.92 -4.74
C LEU A 121 63.94 -22.03 -5.51
N GLU A 122 63.83 -22.06 -6.83
CA GLU A 122 64.51 -23.06 -7.70
C GLU A 122 66.04 -22.98 -7.52
N ARG A 123 66.57 -21.77 -7.48
CA ARG A 123 67.99 -21.56 -7.20
C ARG A 123 68.37 -22.06 -5.81
N MET A 124 67.57 -21.70 -4.77
CA MET A 124 67.84 -22.09 -3.39
C MET A 124 67.72 -23.60 -3.19
N GLU A 125 66.78 -24.27 -3.86
CA GLU A 125 66.60 -25.71 -3.83
C GLU A 125 67.84 -26.46 -4.35
N LYS A 126 68.41 -25.99 -5.49
CA LYS A 126 69.69 -26.56 -6.04
C LYS A 126 70.83 -26.39 -5.03
N LEU A 127 70.98 -25.20 -4.46
CA LEU A 127 72.05 -24.94 -3.48
C LEU A 127 71.88 -25.77 -2.17
N TYR A 128 70.63 -26.01 -1.79
CA TYR A 128 70.30 -26.85 -0.61
C TYR A 128 70.61 -28.34 -0.88
N GLN A 129 70.31 -28.83 -2.09
CA GLN A 129 70.67 -30.19 -2.51
C GLN A 129 72.19 -30.39 -2.53
N ASP A 130 72.95 -29.35 -2.93
CA ASP A 130 74.41 -29.33 -2.93
C ASP A 130 75.01 -29.06 -1.55
N LYS A 131 74.15 -28.90 -0.47
CA LYS A 131 74.56 -28.61 0.91
C LYS A 131 75.29 -27.28 1.07
N LEU A 132 75.07 -26.30 0.20
CA LEU A 132 75.70 -24.99 0.21
C LEU A 132 74.96 -23.91 1.01
N VAL A 133 73.73 -24.19 1.41
CA VAL A 133 72.88 -23.29 2.22
C VAL A 133 72.25 -24.02 3.38
N SER A 134 71.84 -23.26 4.44
CA SER A 134 71.21 -23.80 5.62
C SER A 134 69.72 -24.19 5.35
N ASN A 135 69.20 -25.11 6.18
CA ASN A 135 67.76 -25.43 6.13
C ASN A 135 66.87 -24.22 6.40
N GLU A 136 67.31 -23.34 7.27
CA GLU A 136 66.56 -22.10 7.62
C GLU A 136 66.42 -21.16 6.41
N GLU A 137 67.50 -20.98 5.64
CA GLU A 137 67.47 -20.15 4.41
C GLU A 137 66.60 -20.77 3.32
N TYR A 138 66.62 -22.08 3.17
CA TYR A 138 65.74 -22.79 2.24
C TYR A 138 64.28 -22.65 2.64
N GLU A 139 63.91 -22.91 3.92
CA GLU A 139 62.56 -22.79 4.45
C GLU A 139 62.03 -21.36 4.32
N LYS A 140 62.85 -20.35 4.57
CA LYS A 140 62.49 -18.94 4.40
C LYS A 140 62.14 -18.63 2.95
N THR A 141 62.90 -19.12 2.00
CA THR A 141 62.66 -18.90 0.56
C THR A 141 61.43 -19.67 0.10
N LEU A 142 61.22 -20.89 0.61
CA LEU A 142 60.03 -21.69 0.34
C LEU A 142 58.77 -20.98 0.88
N LEU A 143 58.84 -20.40 2.07
CA LEU A 143 57.73 -19.63 2.64
C LEU A 143 57.42 -18.39 1.78
N ALA A 144 58.47 -17.66 1.34
CA ALA A 144 58.28 -16.49 0.45
C ALA A 144 57.64 -16.86 -0.87
N ALA A 145 58.02 -17.98 -1.48
CA ALA A 145 57.38 -18.46 -2.70
C ALA A 145 55.91 -18.88 -2.51
N ARG A 146 55.58 -19.52 -1.36
CA ARG A 146 54.21 -19.83 -0.98
C ARG A 146 53.35 -18.56 -0.79
N GLN A 147 53.88 -17.57 -0.07
CA GLN A 147 53.22 -16.29 0.11
C GLN A 147 52.94 -15.58 -1.23
N ALA A 148 53.90 -15.57 -2.13
CA ALA A 148 53.75 -14.97 -3.44
C ALA A 148 52.67 -15.67 -4.27
N ARG A 149 52.54 -17.01 -4.20
CA ARG A 149 51.45 -17.75 -4.84
C ARG A 149 50.09 -17.39 -4.31
N GLU A 150 49.93 -17.29 -2.99
CA GLU A 150 48.70 -16.85 -2.35
C GLU A 150 48.33 -15.40 -2.73
N GLU A 151 49.32 -14.51 -2.90
CA GLU A 151 49.07 -13.13 -3.34
C GLU A 151 48.59 -13.10 -4.81
N ILE A 152 49.13 -13.95 -5.68
CA ILE A 152 48.60 -14.09 -7.06
C ILE A 152 47.16 -14.54 -7.05
N GLN A 153 46.83 -15.55 -6.22
CA GLN A 153 45.45 -16.06 -6.14
C GLN A 153 44.49 -14.97 -5.63
N ALA A 154 44.85 -14.30 -4.57
CA ALA A 154 44.05 -13.19 -3.99
C ALA A 154 43.86 -12.05 -4.99
N ALA A 155 44.90 -11.70 -5.78
CA ALA A 155 44.76 -10.68 -6.81
C ALA A 155 43.84 -11.13 -7.97
N LYS A 156 43.90 -12.41 -8.38
CA LYS A 156 43.00 -12.98 -9.38
C LYS A 156 41.57 -13.04 -8.92
N ASP A 157 41.34 -13.48 -7.69
CA ASP A 157 39.99 -13.51 -7.09
C ASP A 157 39.38 -12.09 -7.02
N ASN A 158 40.18 -11.09 -6.63
CA ASN A 158 39.74 -9.70 -6.65
C ASN A 158 39.38 -9.20 -8.06
N LEU A 159 40.21 -9.56 -9.09
CA LEU A 159 39.88 -9.20 -10.46
C LEU A 159 38.57 -9.87 -10.93
N GLU A 160 38.33 -11.12 -10.56
CA GLU A 160 37.11 -11.85 -10.89
C GLU A 160 35.90 -11.17 -10.21
N ILE A 161 36.00 -10.76 -8.95
CA ILE A 161 34.96 -9.98 -8.25
C ILE A 161 34.66 -8.68 -8.98
N VAL A 162 35.68 -7.93 -9.41
CA VAL A 162 35.49 -6.68 -10.15
C VAL A 162 34.83 -6.92 -11.50
N LYS A 163 35.18 -7.99 -12.21
CA LYS A 163 34.62 -8.31 -13.52
C LYS A 163 33.24 -8.93 -13.50
N GLU A 164 33.01 -9.87 -12.58
CA GLU A 164 31.83 -10.73 -12.57
C GLU A 164 30.94 -10.56 -11.36
N GLY A 165 31.40 -9.81 -10.35
CA GLY A 165 30.67 -9.60 -9.08
C GLY A 165 30.75 -10.79 -8.12
N ILE A 166 31.41 -11.90 -8.51
CA ILE A 166 31.54 -13.15 -7.74
C ILE A 166 32.89 -13.81 -8.04
N THR A 167 33.35 -14.65 -7.10
CA THR A 167 34.40 -15.63 -7.37
C THR A 167 33.78 -17.01 -7.63
N LYS A 168 34.49 -17.87 -8.36
CA LYS A 168 34.06 -19.25 -8.64
C LYS A 168 33.80 -20.06 -7.37
N ASN A 169 34.54 -19.77 -6.30
CA ASN A 169 34.42 -20.44 -5.01
C ASN A 169 33.20 -19.98 -4.19
N SER A 170 32.58 -18.84 -4.55
CA SER A 170 31.46 -18.24 -3.83
C SER A 170 30.15 -18.19 -4.65
N ALA A 171 30.04 -19.05 -5.66
CA ALA A 171 28.88 -19.07 -6.58
C ALA A 171 27.52 -19.25 -5.87
N SER A 172 27.51 -19.87 -4.69
CA SER A 172 26.28 -20.00 -3.87
C SER A 172 25.82 -18.67 -3.23
N PHE A 173 26.74 -17.71 -3.07
CA PHE A 173 26.48 -16.37 -2.54
C PHE A 173 26.51 -15.30 -3.63
N SER A 174 26.21 -15.69 -4.87
CA SER A 174 26.26 -14.79 -6.02
C SER A 174 25.34 -13.59 -5.84
N SER A 175 25.92 -12.40 -5.72
CA SER A 175 25.20 -11.12 -5.72
C SER A 175 24.64 -10.75 -7.10
N THR A 176 25.01 -11.48 -8.16
CA THR A 176 24.46 -11.30 -9.51
C THR A 176 23.08 -11.93 -9.69
N LEU A 177 22.70 -12.91 -8.84
CA LEU A 177 21.38 -13.53 -8.83
C LEU A 177 20.51 -12.83 -7.77
N ILE A 178 19.53 -12.08 -8.23
CA ILE A 178 18.58 -11.41 -7.35
C ILE A 178 17.55 -12.42 -6.85
N ARG A 179 17.51 -12.62 -5.53
CA ARG A 179 16.67 -13.62 -4.88
C ARG A 179 15.63 -12.96 -4.00
N SER A 180 14.47 -13.59 -3.88
CA SER A 180 13.46 -13.16 -2.90
C SER A 180 13.96 -13.33 -1.48
N THR A 181 13.70 -12.32 -0.64
CA THR A 181 14.01 -12.36 0.80
C THR A 181 12.88 -12.96 1.63
N ILE A 182 11.65 -12.99 1.06
CA ILE A 182 10.44 -13.56 1.68
C ILE A 182 9.76 -14.55 0.72
N THR A 183 8.89 -15.38 1.26
CA THR A 183 7.94 -16.19 0.47
C THR A 183 6.66 -15.37 0.28
N GLY A 184 6.10 -15.36 -0.93
CA GLY A 184 4.87 -14.61 -1.21
C GLY A 184 4.54 -14.52 -2.70
N LEU A 185 3.62 -13.63 -3.03
CA LEU A 185 3.22 -13.30 -4.39
C LEU A 185 4.02 -12.10 -4.90
N ILE A 186 4.51 -12.18 -6.11
CA ILE A 186 5.12 -11.03 -6.79
C ILE A 186 4.02 -10.09 -7.26
N LEU A 187 3.96 -8.89 -6.66
CA LEU A 187 2.97 -7.87 -7.02
C LEU A 187 3.34 -7.14 -8.30
N ASP A 188 4.62 -6.80 -8.45
CA ASP A 188 5.14 -6.04 -9.59
C ASP A 188 6.59 -6.38 -9.88
N VAL A 189 6.98 -6.29 -11.17
CA VAL A 189 8.35 -6.40 -11.68
C VAL A 189 8.58 -5.23 -12.65
N PRO A 190 8.96 -4.04 -12.14
CA PRO A 190 9.08 -2.82 -12.98
C PRO A 190 10.25 -2.84 -13.95
N VAL A 191 11.17 -3.81 -13.81
CA VAL A 191 12.37 -3.89 -14.63
C VAL A 191 12.21 -4.86 -15.82
N LYS A 192 12.95 -4.59 -16.90
CA LYS A 192 13.01 -5.42 -18.11
C LYS A 192 14.44 -5.80 -18.43
N VAL A 193 14.63 -6.87 -19.20
CA VAL A 193 15.93 -7.24 -19.75
C VAL A 193 16.50 -6.05 -20.54
N GLY A 194 17.77 -5.72 -20.25
CA GLY A 194 18.47 -4.55 -20.80
C GLY A 194 18.39 -3.29 -19.91
N ASN A 195 17.53 -3.24 -18.89
CA ASN A 195 17.51 -2.12 -17.96
C ASN A 195 18.77 -2.07 -17.11
N SER A 196 19.30 -0.88 -16.90
CA SER A 196 20.34 -0.61 -15.91
C SER A 196 19.73 -0.52 -14.52
N VAL A 197 20.36 -1.16 -13.55
CA VAL A 197 19.94 -1.16 -12.14
C VAL A 197 21.08 -0.71 -11.25
N ILE A 198 20.73 0.00 -10.18
CA ILE A 198 21.66 0.58 -9.23
C ILE A 198 21.38 -0.02 -7.85
N MET A 199 22.43 -0.42 -7.14
CA MET A 199 22.32 -0.89 -5.75
C MET A 199 21.89 0.24 -4.82
N SER A 200 21.19 -0.11 -3.75
CA SER A 200 20.85 0.82 -2.67
C SER A 200 22.11 1.23 -1.90
N ASN A 201 22.23 2.52 -1.60
CA ASN A 201 23.29 3.09 -0.77
C ASN A 201 22.76 4.28 0.06
N THR A 202 23.63 4.92 0.85
CA THR A 202 23.25 6.05 1.73
C THR A 202 22.65 7.26 0.96
N PHE A 203 22.91 7.38 -0.34
CA PHE A 203 22.48 8.52 -1.17
C PHE A 203 21.38 8.13 -2.16
N ASN A 204 21.10 6.84 -2.35
CA ASN A 204 20.17 6.35 -3.34
C ASN A 204 19.46 5.09 -2.84
N ASP A 205 18.12 5.10 -2.88
CA ASP A 205 17.29 3.95 -2.48
C ASP A 205 17.49 2.70 -3.35
N GLY A 206 18.17 2.83 -4.48
CA GLY A 206 18.39 1.76 -5.43
C GLY A 206 17.17 1.45 -6.31
N THR A 207 17.38 0.60 -7.31
CA THR A 207 16.33 0.21 -8.25
C THR A 207 15.53 -0.96 -7.68
N THR A 208 14.20 -0.85 -7.59
CA THR A 208 13.33 -1.99 -7.25
C THR A 208 13.28 -2.96 -8.42
N ILE A 209 13.63 -4.23 -8.18
CA ILE A 209 13.57 -5.32 -9.17
C ILE A 209 12.20 -5.98 -9.18
N ALA A 210 11.68 -6.26 -8.00
CA ALA A 210 10.36 -6.83 -7.81
C ALA A 210 9.81 -6.41 -6.44
N THR A 211 8.50 -6.36 -6.33
CA THR A 211 7.79 -6.20 -5.07
C THR A 211 7.12 -7.52 -4.74
N VAL A 212 7.44 -8.08 -3.57
CA VAL A 212 6.91 -9.36 -3.09
C VAL A 212 6.14 -9.14 -1.80
N ALA A 213 4.97 -9.76 -1.68
CA ALA A 213 4.12 -9.62 -0.51
C ALA A 213 3.45 -10.94 -0.11
N ASP A 214 3.16 -11.07 1.17
CA ASP A 214 2.29 -12.14 1.67
C ASP A 214 0.82 -11.72 1.51
N MET A 215 0.12 -12.36 0.58
CA MET A 215 -1.30 -12.10 0.33
C MET A 215 -2.24 -12.87 1.28
N GLY A 216 -1.69 -13.67 2.18
CA GLY A 216 -2.46 -14.35 3.23
C GLY A 216 -2.77 -13.46 4.44
N ASP A 217 -2.02 -12.39 4.65
CA ASP A 217 -2.23 -11.41 5.73
C ASP A 217 -2.46 -10.01 5.14
N LEU A 218 -3.73 -9.68 4.96
CA LEU A 218 -4.15 -8.41 4.41
C LEU A 218 -4.64 -7.47 5.51
N ILE A 219 -4.33 -6.19 5.36
CA ILE A 219 -4.80 -5.11 6.21
C ILE A 219 -5.53 -4.04 5.41
N PHE A 220 -6.51 -3.43 6.03
CA PHE A 220 -7.02 -2.15 5.59
C PHE A 220 -6.11 -1.05 6.13
N ARG A 221 -5.63 -0.18 5.25
CA ARG A 221 -4.93 1.06 5.61
C ARG A 221 -5.75 2.24 5.11
N GLY A 222 -6.20 3.07 6.01
CA GLY A 222 -7.04 4.21 5.68
C GLY A 222 -6.82 5.39 6.61
N ASN A 223 -7.57 6.45 6.36
CA ASN A 223 -7.47 7.69 7.12
C ASN A 223 -8.82 8.04 7.73
N VAL A 224 -8.77 8.54 8.96
CA VAL A 224 -9.91 9.07 9.71
C VAL A 224 -9.67 10.54 10.01
N ASP A 225 -10.73 11.34 9.98
CA ASP A 225 -10.70 12.76 10.31
C ASP A 225 -10.40 13.01 11.80
N GLU A 226 -9.79 14.16 12.10
CA GLU A 226 -9.46 14.58 13.46
C GLU A 226 -10.69 14.63 14.39
N THR A 227 -11.85 14.96 13.85
CA THR A 227 -13.09 15.06 14.62
C THR A 227 -13.62 13.70 15.09
N GLU A 228 -13.25 12.62 14.42
CA GLU A 228 -13.72 11.26 14.67
C GLU A 228 -12.70 10.39 15.41
N VAL A 229 -11.38 10.67 15.23
CA VAL A 229 -10.31 9.83 15.80
C VAL A 229 -10.39 9.72 17.32
N GLY A 230 -10.86 10.78 18.02
CA GLY A 230 -11.01 10.76 19.48
C GLY A 230 -12.08 9.80 20.00
N ARG A 231 -12.95 9.29 19.12
CA ARG A 231 -14.05 8.38 19.45
C ARG A 231 -13.74 6.91 19.14
N ILE A 232 -12.73 6.63 18.31
CA ILE A 232 -12.32 5.27 17.96
C ILE A 232 -11.26 4.77 18.94
N ARG A 233 -11.17 3.45 19.09
CA ARG A 233 -10.17 2.77 19.91
C ARG A 233 -9.69 1.51 19.22
N GLU A 234 -8.47 1.10 19.52
CA GLU A 234 -7.97 -0.20 19.08
C GLU A 234 -8.84 -1.34 19.62
N GLY A 235 -9.00 -2.39 18.82
CA GLY A 235 -9.82 -3.55 19.15
C GLY A 235 -11.30 -3.44 18.77
N ILE A 236 -11.79 -2.30 18.25
CA ILE A 236 -13.19 -2.21 17.81
C ILE A 236 -13.43 -3.01 16.53
N PRO A 237 -14.63 -3.62 16.38
CA PRO A 237 -15.01 -4.29 15.14
C PRO A 237 -15.21 -3.25 14.02
N VAL A 238 -14.74 -3.63 12.83
CA VAL A 238 -14.81 -2.81 11.62
C VAL A 238 -15.46 -3.62 10.51
N LYS A 239 -16.38 -3.03 9.77
CA LYS A 239 -16.98 -3.60 8.58
C LYS A 239 -16.33 -2.96 7.34
N ILE A 240 -15.66 -3.77 6.53
CA ILE A 240 -14.96 -3.29 5.34
C ILE A 240 -15.76 -3.61 4.10
N LYS A 241 -16.05 -2.58 3.30
CA LYS A 241 -16.70 -2.69 1.98
C LYS A 241 -15.69 -2.33 0.90
N LEU A 242 -15.47 -3.25 -0.03
CA LEU A 242 -14.55 -3.05 -1.15
C LEU A 242 -15.28 -2.46 -2.35
N GLY A 243 -14.67 -1.46 -2.99
CA GLY A 243 -15.24 -0.87 -4.21
C GLY A 243 -15.37 -1.87 -5.36
N ALA A 244 -14.45 -2.83 -5.45
CA ALA A 244 -14.44 -3.87 -6.48
C ALA A 244 -15.43 -5.02 -6.21
N LEU A 245 -15.87 -5.22 -4.94
CA LEU A 245 -16.75 -6.31 -4.50
C LEU A 245 -17.92 -5.73 -3.69
N GLN A 246 -18.75 -4.92 -4.34
CA GLN A 246 -19.80 -4.11 -3.71
C GLN A 246 -20.84 -4.91 -2.89
N ASN A 247 -21.04 -6.18 -3.21
CA ASN A 247 -22.01 -7.05 -2.54
C ASN A 247 -21.43 -7.84 -1.37
N MET A 248 -20.15 -7.63 -1.02
CA MET A 248 -19.45 -8.34 0.05
C MET A 248 -18.98 -7.35 1.11
N THR A 249 -19.21 -7.73 2.36
CA THR A 249 -18.70 -7.02 3.53
C THR A 249 -17.76 -7.97 4.25
N PHE A 250 -16.60 -7.47 4.65
CA PHE A 250 -15.57 -8.23 5.35
C PHE A 250 -15.48 -7.76 6.78
N ASP A 251 -15.33 -8.70 7.69
CA ASP A 251 -15.08 -8.39 9.09
C ASP A 251 -13.60 -8.06 9.28
N ALA A 252 -13.35 -7.04 10.07
CA ALA A 252 -12.01 -6.61 10.43
C ALA A 252 -11.97 -6.12 11.87
N VAL A 253 -10.76 -6.02 12.42
CA VAL A 253 -10.52 -5.47 13.75
C VAL A 253 -9.51 -4.34 13.63
N LEU A 254 -9.82 -3.20 14.23
CA LEU A 254 -8.90 -2.05 14.28
C LEU A 254 -7.72 -2.38 15.18
N GLU A 255 -6.52 -2.44 14.59
CA GLU A 255 -5.29 -2.80 15.32
C GLU A 255 -4.42 -1.60 15.69
N TYR A 256 -4.51 -0.54 14.90
CA TYR A 256 -3.59 0.58 15.06
C TYR A 256 -4.25 1.90 14.67
N ILE A 257 -3.97 2.91 15.47
CA ILE A 257 -4.33 4.32 15.22
C ILE A 257 -3.04 5.13 15.32
N SER A 258 -2.70 5.87 14.27
CA SER A 258 -1.48 6.69 14.26
C SER A 258 -1.54 7.78 15.35
N PRO A 259 -0.50 7.93 16.17
CA PRO A 259 -0.42 9.03 17.15
C PRO A 259 -0.12 10.39 16.50
N LYS A 260 0.21 10.40 15.19
CA LYS A 260 0.54 11.60 14.43
C LYS A 260 -0.42 11.76 13.26
N SER A 261 -0.97 12.96 13.10
CA SER A 261 -1.78 13.33 11.93
C SER A 261 -0.89 13.59 10.70
N VAL A 262 -1.47 13.37 9.55
CA VAL A 262 -0.94 13.79 8.25
C VAL A 262 -1.94 14.75 7.64
N GLU A 263 -1.49 15.93 7.23
CA GLU A 263 -2.31 16.88 6.50
C GLU A 263 -2.52 16.39 5.07
N ASN A 264 -3.77 16.20 4.69
CA ASN A 264 -4.17 15.78 3.36
C ASN A 264 -5.26 16.71 2.86
N ASN A 265 -4.99 17.43 1.75
CA ASN A 265 -5.92 18.41 1.16
C ASN A 265 -6.46 19.45 2.16
N GLY A 266 -5.63 19.90 3.12
CA GLY A 266 -6.01 20.90 4.13
C GLY A 266 -6.82 20.37 5.31
N ALA A 267 -7.01 19.05 5.42
CA ALA A 267 -7.63 18.40 6.57
C ALA A 267 -6.60 17.53 7.32
N ASN A 268 -6.62 17.59 8.64
CA ASN A 268 -5.83 16.71 9.49
C ASN A 268 -6.46 15.31 9.53
N GLN A 269 -5.72 14.32 9.08
CA GLN A 269 -6.16 12.93 9.06
C GLN A 269 -5.20 12.03 9.84
N PHE A 270 -5.73 11.01 10.48
CA PHE A 270 -4.95 10.01 11.21
C PHE A 270 -5.00 8.68 10.49
N GLU A 271 -3.84 8.10 10.22
CA GLU A 271 -3.74 6.76 9.63
C GLU A 271 -4.27 5.72 10.61
N ILE A 272 -5.09 4.82 10.11
CA ILE A 272 -5.55 3.65 10.85
C ILE A 272 -5.24 2.36 10.07
N LYS A 273 -5.04 1.27 10.82
CA LYS A 273 -4.86 -0.06 10.24
C LYS A 273 -5.82 -1.04 10.90
N ALA A 274 -6.49 -1.84 10.09
CA ALA A 274 -7.37 -2.90 10.57
C ALA A 274 -7.03 -4.22 9.91
N ALA A 275 -6.89 -5.29 10.69
CA ALA A 275 -6.71 -6.64 10.17
C ALA A 275 -8.03 -7.14 9.58
N ILE A 276 -8.00 -7.54 8.31
CA ILE A 276 -9.17 -8.03 7.60
C ILE A 276 -9.20 -9.55 7.59
N THR A 277 -10.35 -10.13 7.87
CA THR A 277 -10.56 -11.58 7.71
C THR A 277 -11.14 -11.86 6.33
N VAL A 278 -10.32 -12.46 5.47
CA VAL A 278 -10.71 -12.80 4.10
C VAL A 278 -10.99 -14.30 4.01
N PRO A 279 -12.17 -14.73 3.56
CA PRO A 279 -12.44 -16.14 3.28
C PRO A 279 -11.56 -16.66 2.12
N ASP A 280 -11.10 -17.91 2.19
CA ASP A 280 -10.24 -18.55 1.18
C ASP A 280 -10.86 -18.58 -0.24
N SER A 281 -12.19 -18.45 -0.33
CA SER A 281 -12.92 -18.43 -1.60
C SER A 281 -12.82 -17.12 -2.37
N VAL A 282 -12.27 -16.06 -1.75
CA VAL A 282 -12.24 -14.71 -2.32
C VAL A 282 -10.80 -14.28 -2.56
N THR A 283 -10.49 -13.91 -3.79
CA THR A 283 -9.18 -13.34 -4.13
C THR A 283 -9.27 -11.82 -4.11
N ILE A 284 -8.56 -11.19 -3.18
CA ILE A 284 -8.42 -9.73 -3.09
C ILE A 284 -7.06 -9.33 -3.67
N ARG A 285 -7.03 -8.26 -4.44
CA ARG A 285 -5.78 -7.69 -4.95
C ARG A 285 -5.32 -6.53 -4.08
N SER A 286 -4.01 -6.41 -3.90
CA SER A 286 -3.41 -5.23 -3.26
C SER A 286 -3.83 -3.95 -4.00
N GLY A 287 -4.10 -2.89 -3.24
CA GLY A 287 -4.50 -1.59 -3.76
C GLY A 287 -6.00 -1.41 -4.01
N TYR A 288 -6.86 -2.40 -3.73
CA TYR A 288 -8.31 -2.20 -3.82
C TYR A 288 -8.77 -1.11 -2.85
N SER A 289 -9.54 -0.15 -3.39
CA SER A 289 -10.18 0.88 -2.56
C SER A 289 -11.23 0.26 -1.66
N ALA A 290 -11.25 0.70 -0.41
CA ALA A 290 -12.13 0.18 0.61
C ALA A 290 -12.66 1.30 1.51
N ASN A 291 -13.86 1.09 2.02
CA ASN A 291 -14.47 1.90 3.05
C ASN A 291 -14.62 1.03 4.31
N ALA A 292 -14.10 1.52 5.42
CA ALA A 292 -14.19 0.88 6.72
C ALA A 292 -15.24 1.58 7.56
N GLU A 293 -16.33 0.89 7.89
CA GLU A 293 -17.38 1.36 8.79
C GLU A 293 -17.05 0.88 10.20
N MET A 294 -16.88 1.82 11.13
CA MET A 294 -16.57 1.56 12.54
C MET A 294 -17.75 1.96 13.40
N GLU A 295 -18.17 1.07 14.28
CA GLU A 295 -19.20 1.38 15.28
C GLU A 295 -18.60 2.23 16.42
N LEU A 296 -19.10 3.46 16.57
CA LEU A 296 -18.71 4.34 17.66
C LEU A 296 -19.54 4.11 18.94
N GLN A 297 -20.85 3.91 18.75
CA GLN A 297 -21.80 3.70 19.83
C GLN A 297 -22.98 2.89 19.32
N ARG A 298 -23.46 1.95 20.12
CA ARG A 298 -24.66 1.16 19.87
C ARG A 298 -25.65 1.34 21.02
N ALA A 299 -26.88 1.63 20.69
CA ALA A 299 -28.02 1.61 21.64
C ALA A 299 -28.97 0.49 21.20
N GLU A 300 -29.05 -0.58 21.99
CA GLU A 300 -29.84 -1.75 21.67
C GLU A 300 -31.29 -1.60 22.14
N GLN A 301 -32.24 -2.08 21.31
CA GLN A 301 -33.69 -2.14 21.65
C GLN A 301 -34.27 -0.82 22.12
N VAL A 302 -33.79 0.32 21.61
CA VAL A 302 -34.32 1.64 21.92
C VAL A 302 -35.53 1.98 21.04
N LEU A 303 -36.44 2.80 21.54
CA LEU A 303 -37.51 3.35 20.72
C LEU A 303 -36.89 4.32 19.71
N ALA A 304 -37.01 4.01 18.45
CA ALA A 304 -36.47 4.81 17.36
C ALA A 304 -37.56 5.27 16.41
N ILE A 305 -37.36 6.47 15.86
CA ILE A 305 -38.18 7.05 14.79
C ILE A 305 -37.25 7.49 13.65
N PRO A 306 -37.69 7.41 12.39
CA PRO A 306 -36.91 7.92 11.28
C PRO A 306 -36.70 9.43 11.40
N GLU A 307 -35.54 9.92 10.94
CA GLU A 307 -35.22 11.35 10.93
C GLU A 307 -36.27 12.19 10.15
N SER A 308 -36.91 11.59 9.16
CA SER A 308 -37.99 12.21 8.38
C SER A 308 -39.25 12.56 9.21
N ALA A 309 -39.41 11.96 10.40
CA ALA A 309 -40.51 12.25 11.35
C ALA A 309 -40.16 13.30 12.41
N VAL A 310 -38.98 13.94 12.27
CA VAL A 310 -38.45 14.87 13.27
C VAL A 310 -38.28 16.26 12.65
N GLU A 311 -38.74 17.29 13.37
CA GLU A 311 -38.56 18.70 13.00
C GLU A 311 -37.52 19.36 13.90
N PHE A 312 -36.48 19.96 13.33
CA PHE A 312 -35.44 20.70 14.03
C PHE A 312 -35.76 22.19 14.02
N ARG A 313 -35.89 22.80 15.21
CA ARG A 313 -36.05 24.27 15.36
C ARG A 313 -35.02 24.80 16.35
N GLY A 314 -33.90 25.31 15.81
CA GLY A 314 -32.77 25.74 16.63
C GLY A 314 -32.19 24.54 17.38
N ASP A 315 -32.04 24.64 18.69
CA ASP A 315 -31.48 23.56 19.53
C ASP A 315 -32.54 22.55 20.03
N THR A 316 -33.82 22.68 19.58
CA THR A 316 -34.92 21.83 20.06
C THR A 316 -35.41 20.93 18.93
N VAL A 317 -35.63 19.68 19.28
CA VAL A 317 -36.11 18.63 18.38
C VAL A 317 -37.54 18.27 18.74
N TYR A 318 -38.41 18.25 17.75
CA TYR A 318 -39.83 17.98 17.89
C TYR A 318 -40.27 16.82 17.03
N THR A 319 -41.21 16.04 17.56
CA THR A 319 -41.98 15.06 16.78
C THR A 319 -43.46 15.26 17.04
N TYR A 320 -44.28 14.91 16.07
CA TYR A 320 -45.73 15.05 16.17
C TYR A 320 -46.34 13.68 16.42
N VAL A 321 -47.13 13.59 17.51
CA VAL A 321 -47.84 12.36 17.88
C VAL A 321 -49.29 12.48 17.42
N LEU A 322 -49.79 11.49 16.70
CA LEU A 322 -51.19 11.44 16.32
C LEU A 322 -52.06 11.17 17.55
N THR A 323 -52.96 12.09 17.85
CA THR A 323 -53.92 11.98 18.97
C THR A 323 -55.32 11.58 18.51
N ASP A 324 -55.74 11.99 17.29
CA ASP A 324 -57.01 11.66 16.73
C ASP A 324 -56.94 11.59 15.19
N SER A 325 -57.66 10.66 14.59
CA SER A 325 -57.65 10.42 13.13
C SER A 325 -58.95 10.79 12.43
N VAL A 326 -60.02 11.12 13.17
CA VAL A 326 -61.36 11.37 12.62
C VAL A 326 -61.96 12.64 13.24
N PRO A 327 -62.55 13.55 12.41
CA PRO A 327 -62.66 13.56 10.94
C PRO A 327 -61.40 14.06 10.22
N VAL A 328 -60.44 14.68 10.95
CA VAL A 328 -59.20 15.19 10.45
C VAL A 328 -58.07 14.74 11.39
N GLN A 329 -56.91 14.41 10.87
CA GLN A 329 -55.74 14.04 11.67
C GLN A 329 -55.34 15.19 12.63
N LYS A 330 -55.35 14.91 13.93
CA LYS A 330 -54.87 15.85 14.96
C LYS A 330 -53.55 15.35 15.54
N PHE A 331 -52.61 16.24 15.64
CA PHE A 331 -51.29 15.96 16.16
C PHE A 331 -51.00 16.81 17.38
N GLU A 332 -50.38 16.22 18.39
CA GLU A 332 -49.80 16.89 19.51
C GLU A 332 -48.26 16.93 19.35
N ARG A 333 -47.66 18.04 19.76
CA ARG A 333 -46.26 18.32 19.56
C ARG A 333 -45.40 17.96 20.77
#